data_9e7092879ba96acf9163787d55f01d25
#
_entry.id   9e7092879ba96acf9163787d55f01d25
#
_cell.length_a   1.000
_cell.length_b   1.000
_cell.length_c   1.000
_cell.angle_alpha   90.00
_cell.angle_beta   90.00
_cell.angle_gamma   90.00
#
_symmetry.space_group_name_H-M   'P 1'
#
loop_
_entity.id
_entity.type
_entity.pdbx_description
1 polymer ?
#
loop_
_entity_poly.entity_id
_entity_poly.type
_entity_poly.pdbx_seq_one_letter_code
_entity_poly.pdbx_strand_id
1 'polypeptide(L)'
;MSLGSDPVPSPVRSPESPPSGDAGDPGHTGDPTGHPPGHTVTGGREVLHLTAFSADPRGGNPAGVVPDSGDMTDSERQALATRLGYSETAFLAPPPPDLDAPPGHGFSLRFFSPLAEVPFCGHATIATAVAMADRVDGAGGSGVRGGPAEAIRLVFATPAGVVPVSVTRSPEGPLATLTSVPAEDFPAPAGLVAGALAALGWSEGELDPSIPPRIAFAGARHLVLAAAGRDRLADIGYDTDRLTRLMLAHDLTTVTLMWRLDATTLLVRNPFPVGGVVEDPATGAAAAALGGYLRSVGVVAADARLTIHQGVEMGRPSVLSVELRAGDPRVRVSGTAARVPVS
;
A
#
# COMPACT_ATOMS: atom_id res chain seq x y z
N MET A 1 6.25 -65.47 37.33
CA MET A 1 6.96 -64.58 36.44
C MET A 1 6.36 -63.18 36.64
N SER A 2 7.12 -62.33 37.32
CA SER A 2 6.71 -61.00 37.82
C SER A 2 6.91 -60.00 36.70
N LEU A 3 5.86 -59.27 36.37
CA LEU A 3 5.92 -58.12 35.44
C LEU A 3 6.27 -56.86 36.25
N GLY A 4 7.48 -56.34 35.97
CA GLY A 4 7.94 -55.08 36.54
C GLY A 4 7.17 -53.89 35.96
N SER A 5 6.65 -53.04 36.83
CA SER A 5 6.06 -51.76 36.53
C SER A 5 7.17 -50.70 36.52
N ASP A 6 7.35 -50.03 35.33
CA ASP A 6 8.19 -48.84 35.20
C ASP A 6 7.57 -47.63 35.87
N PRO A 7 8.35 -46.75 36.51
CA PRO A 7 7.84 -45.56 37.19
C PRO A 7 7.52 -44.43 36.17
N VAL A 8 6.36 -43.80 36.38
CA VAL A 8 5.91 -42.57 35.65
C VAL A 8 6.81 -41.40 36.06
N PRO A 9 7.32 -40.59 35.11
CA PRO A 9 8.10 -39.40 35.45
C PRO A 9 7.21 -38.29 35.99
N SER A 10 7.68 -37.64 37.06
CA SER A 10 7.04 -36.48 37.71
C SER A 10 6.99 -35.26 36.80
N PRO A 11 5.98 -34.37 36.95
CA PRO A 11 5.88 -33.17 36.11
C PRO A 11 6.97 -32.15 36.46
N VAL A 12 7.58 -31.60 35.39
CA VAL A 12 8.57 -30.52 35.45
C VAL A 12 7.86 -29.26 35.95
N ARG A 13 8.39 -28.66 37.02
CA ARG A 13 7.95 -27.34 37.53
C ARG A 13 8.24 -26.26 36.49
N SER A 14 7.22 -25.44 36.18
CA SER A 14 7.37 -24.18 35.43
C SER A 14 8.25 -23.20 36.22
N PRO A 15 9.09 -22.40 35.55
CA PRO A 15 9.86 -21.35 36.23
C PRO A 15 8.93 -20.25 36.74
N GLU A 16 9.16 -19.83 37.99
CA GLU A 16 8.50 -18.69 38.63
C GLU A 16 8.78 -17.39 37.86
N SER A 17 7.75 -16.61 37.66
CA SER A 17 7.85 -15.24 37.11
C SER A 17 8.61 -14.33 38.09
N PRO A 18 9.49 -13.43 37.60
CA PRO A 18 10.13 -12.45 38.47
C PRO A 18 9.11 -11.40 38.95
N PRO A 19 9.35 -10.75 40.09
CA PRO A 19 8.42 -9.79 40.70
C PRO A 19 8.24 -8.56 39.79
N SER A 20 7.00 -8.09 39.69
CA SER A 20 6.64 -6.84 39.04
C SER A 20 7.35 -5.66 39.69
N GLY A 21 8.44 -5.22 39.07
CA GLY A 21 9.03 -3.92 39.33
C GLY A 21 8.12 -2.83 38.77
N ASP A 22 7.83 -1.86 39.61
CA ASP A 22 7.12 -0.62 39.31
C ASP A 22 7.84 0.09 38.13
N ALA A 23 7.31 -0.09 36.90
CA ALA A 23 7.78 0.61 35.72
C ALA A 23 7.12 2.00 35.74
N GLY A 24 7.86 2.97 36.25
CA GLY A 24 7.53 4.39 36.10
C GLY A 24 7.19 4.68 34.63
N ASP A 25 6.09 5.38 34.45
CA ASP A 25 5.62 5.97 33.20
C ASP A 25 6.82 6.61 32.44
N PRO A 26 7.21 6.13 31.26
CA PRO A 26 8.20 6.82 30.44
C PRO A 26 7.56 8.11 29.96
N GLY A 27 7.86 9.19 30.67
CA GLY A 27 7.41 10.55 30.37
C GLY A 27 7.48 10.80 28.88
N HIS A 28 6.38 11.25 28.34
CA HIS A 28 6.19 11.78 27.00
C HIS A 28 7.28 12.84 26.72
N THR A 29 8.40 12.43 26.12
CA THR A 29 9.41 13.36 25.62
C THR A 29 8.82 13.96 24.34
N GLY A 30 8.05 15.03 24.50
CA GLY A 30 7.61 15.86 23.39
C GLY A 30 8.84 16.35 22.62
N ASP A 31 8.75 16.30 21.30
CA ASP A 31 9.70 16.91 20.38
C ASP A 31 9.98 18.36 20.84
N PRO A 32 11.26 18.74 21.11
CA PRO A 32 11.61 20.08 21.55
C PRO A 32 11.25 21.17 20.53
N THR A 33 10.88 20.83 19.29
CA THR A 33 10.45 21.75 18.23
C THR A 33 8.96 22.06 18.28
N GLY A 34 8.17 21.35 19.11
CA GLY A 34 6.72 21.56 19.25
C GLY A 34 5.89 21.12 18.06
N HIS A 35 6.46 20.37 17.13
CA HIS A 35 5.73 19.85 15.97
C HIS A 35 4.93 18.58 16.33
N PRO A 36 3.75 18.37 15.72
CA PRO A 36 2.98 17.17 15.93
C PRO A 36 3.71 15.92 15.38
N PRO A 37 3.42 14.71 15.89
CA PRO A 37 4.03 13.47 15.41
C PRO A 37 3.98 13.35 13.88
N GLY A 38 5.06 12.86 13.27
CA GLY A 38 5.16 12.70 11.82
C GLY A 38 5.33 13.99 11.03
N HIS A 39 5.92 15.01 11.64
CA HIS A 39 6.17 16.31 11.04
C HIS A 39 7.63 16.72 11.26
N THR A 40 8.32 17.09 10.19
CA THR A 40 9.68 17.64 10.26
C THR A 40 9.84 18.86 9.36
N VAL A 41 10.88 19.64 9.60
CA VAL A 41 11.34 20.68 8.68
C VAL A 41 12.69 20.23 8.11
N THR A 42 12.73 19.89 6.84
CA THR A 42 13.93 19.42 6.16
C THR A 42 14.28 20.35 5.00
N GLY A 43 15.46 20.95 5.05
CA GLY A 43 15.86 21.93 4.04
C GLY A 43 14.97 23.18 3.99
N GLY A 44 14.40 23.60 5.15
CA GLY A 44 13.48 24.73 5.26
C GLY A 44 12.05 24.42 4.80
N ARG A 45 11.74 23.16 4.48
CA ARG A 45 10.42 22.71 4.01
C ARG A 45 9.73 21.81 5.04
N GLU A 46 8.44 22.02 5.20
CA GLU A 46 7.59 21.10 5.94
C GLU A 46 7.52 19.76 5.22
N VAL A 47 7.76 18.68 5.95
CA VAL A 47 7.60 17.30 5.48
C VAL A 47 6.71 16.56 6.46
N LEU A 48 5.66 15.96 5.94
CA LEU A 48 4.81 15.04 6.68
C LEU A 48 5.24 13.60 6.37
N HIS A 49 5.41 12.82 7.42
CA HIS A 49 5.80 11.42 7.31
C HIS A 49 4.56 10.57 7.59
N LEU A 50 4.07 9.86 6.60
CA LEU A 50 2.89 9.01 6.72
C LEU A 50 3.20 7.59 6.24
N THR A 51 2.38 6.65 6.68
CA THR A 51 2.30 5.32 6.12
C THR A 51 0.90 5.08 5.60
N ALA A 52 0.75 4.70 4.34
CA ALA A 52 -0.54 4.42 3.72
C ALA A 52 -0.96 2.96 3.94
N PHE A 53 -2.26 2.70 3.89
CA PHE A 53 -2.88 1.38 4.05
C PHE A 53 -2.68 0.73 5.41
N SER A 54 -2.42 1.54 6.44
CA SER A 54 -2.37 1.11 7.84
C SER A 54 -2.79 2.23 8.78
N ALA A 55 -3.48 1.88 9.84
CA ALA A 55 -3.73 2.76 10.99
C ALA A 55 -2.58 2.71 12.02
N ASP A 56 -1.72 1.69 11.95
CA ASP A 56 -0.51 1.56 12.78
C ASP A 56 0.68 2.19 12.01
N PRO A 57 1.41 3.15 12.59
CA PRO A 57 2.58 3.77 11.96
C PRO A 57 3.72 2.78 11.64
N ARG A 58 3.74 1.61 12.26
CA ARG A 58 4.72 0.54 12.00
C ARG A 58 4.34 -0.32 10.80
N GLY A 59 3.06 -0.32 10.40
CA GLY A 59 2.56 -1.02 9.21
C GLY A 59 2.60 -0.15 7.97
N GLY A 60 1.89 -0.60 6.94
CA GLY A 60 1.63 0.16 5.71
C GLY A 60 2.86 0.45 4.85
N ASN A 61 2.65 1.27 3.83
CA ASN A 61 3.68 1.73 2.92
C ASN A 61 4.04 3.19 3.20
N PRO A 62 5.28 3.47 3.66
CA PRO A 62 5.69 4.82 4.05
C PRO A 62 5.85 5.74 2.85
N ALA A 63 5.47 7.02 3.05
CA ALA A 63 5.68 8.09 2.09
C ALA A 63 5.98 9.42 2.79
N GLY A 64 6.82 10.23 2.17
CA GLY A 64 6.95 11.64 2.51
C GLY A 64 5.88 12.45 1.78
N VAL A 65 5.34 13.48 2.43
CA VAL A 65 4.43 14.44 1.78
C VAL A 65 4.93 15.85 2.06
N VAL A 66 5.22 16.60 1.00
CA VAL A 66 5.63 18.01 1.05
C VAL A 66 4.44 18.87 0.61
N PRO A 67 3.72 19.49 1.54
CA PRO A 67 2.44 20.15 1.24
C PRO A 67 2.58 21.44 0.43
N ASP A 68 3.75 22.06 0.44
CA ASP A 68 4.05 23.29 -0.28
C ASP A 68 5.41 23.17 -0.97
N SER A 69 5.37 22.93 -2.27
CA SER A 69 6.55 22.74 -3.12
C SER A 69 6.48 23.56 -4.42
N GLY A 70 5.57 24.53 -4.50
CA GLY A 70 5.31 25.25 -5.77
C GLY A 70 6.50 26.00 -6.32
N ASP A 71 7.41 26.47 -5.47
CA ASP A 71 8.64 27.19 -5.79
C ASP A 71 9.89 26.30 -5.90
N MET A 72 9.76 24.98 -5.64
CA MET A 72 10.89 24.05 -5.75
C MET A 72 11.19 23.69 -7.20
N THR A 73 12.48 23.65 -7.52
CA THR A 73 12.98 23.04 -8.77
C THR A 73 12.92 21.52 -8.70
N ASP A 74 12.98 20.85 -9.85
CA ASP A 74 13.00 19.39 -9.91
C ASP A 74 14.24 18.80 -9.23
N SER A 75 15.38 19.48 -9.34
CA SER A 75 16.61 19.07 -8.63
C SER A 75 16.46 19.14 -7.11
N GLU A 76 15.76 20.15 -6.57
CA GLU A 76 15.51 20.26 -5.14
C GLU A 76 14.52 19.19 -4.65
N ARG A 77 13.47 18.90 -5.43
CA ARG A 77 12.53 17.79 -5.13
C ARG A 77 13.26 16.47 -5.11
N GLN A 78 14.08 16.20 -6.15
CA GLN A 78 14.87 14.96 -6.22
C GLN A 78 15.84 14.84 -5.05
N ALA A 79 16.57 15.90 -4.71
CA ALA A 79 17.51 15.91 -3.60
C ALA A 79 16.82 15.67 -2.25
N LEU A 80 15.59 16.21 -2.06
CA LEU A 80 14.81 15.99 -0.85
C LEU A 80 14.30 14.56 -0.79
N ALA A 81 13.76 14.02 -1.88
CA ALA A 81 13.30 12.62 -1.94
C ALA A 81 14.43 11.63 -1.65
N THR A 82 15.62 11.87 -2.22
CA THR A 82 16.83 11.07 -1.96
C THR A 82 17.21 11.09 -0.46
N ARG A 83 17.16 12.27 0.19
CA ARG A 83 17.46 12.39 1.62
C ARG A 83 16.45 11.69 2.52
N LEU A 84 15.15 11.77 2.18
CA LEU A 84 14.08 11.14 2.94
C LEU A 84 14.11 9.61 2.82
N GLY A 85 14.56 9.07 1.69
CA GLY A 85 14.78 7.64 1.48
C GLY A 85 13.52 6.78 1.44
N TYR A 86 12.33 7.39 1.34
CA TYR A 86 11.09 6.65 1.08
C TYR A 86 11.07 6.12 -0.34
N SER A 87 10.30 5.07 -0.59
CA SER A 87 10.07 4.60 -1.97
C SER A 87 9.61 5.73 -2.86
N GLU A 88 8.68 6.57 -2.35
CA GLU A 88 8.25 7.81 -3.00
C GLU A 88 7.97 8.92 -1.98
N THR A 89 8.26 10.15 -2.42
CA THR A 89 7.87 11.39 -1.77
C THR A 89 6.92 12.17 -2.68
N ALA A 90 5.79 12.57 -2.14
CA ALA A 90 4.76 13.35 -2.83
C ALA A 90 5.00 14.85 -2.62
N PHE A 91 4.99 15.62 -3.69
CA PHE A 91 5.19 17.06 -3.71
C PHE A 91 3.94 17.78 -4.22
N LEU A 92 3.31 18.58 -3.35
CA LEU A 92 2.13 19.35 -3.72
C LEU A 92 2.52 20.78 -4.10
N ALA A 93 1.78 21.30 -5.10
CA ALA A 93 1.85 22.68 -5.53
C ALA A 93 0.43 23.20 -5.83
N PRO A 94 0.23 24.52 -6.01
CA PRO A 94 -1.04 25.05 -6.48
C PRO A 94 -1.54 24.33 -7.72
N PRO A 95 -2.88 24.17 -7.88
CA PRO A 95 -3.45 23.49 -9.04
C PRO A 95 -3.20 24.25 -10.34
N PRO A 96 -3.11 23.58 -11.48
CA PRO A 96 -3.12 24.26 -12.78
C PRO A 96 -4.49 24.97 -12.97
N PRO A 97 -4.53 26.09 -13.74
CA PRO A 97 -5.71 26.94 -13.85
C PRO A 97 -6.96 26.23 -14.44
N ASP A 98 -6.76 25.19 -15.22
CA ASP A 98 -7.76 24.38 -15.91
C ASP A 98 -8.21 23.15 -15.13
N LEU A 99 -7.69 22.94 -13.90
CA LEU A 99 -8.12 21.81 -13.09
C LEU A 99 -9.52 22.01 -12.54
N ASP A 100 -10.46 21.15 -12.96
CA ASP A 100 -11.82 21.12 -12.42
C ASP A 100 -11.84 20.52 -11.01
N ALA A 101 -11.80 21.39 -10.00
CA ALA A 101 -11.83 21.02 -8.60
C ALA A 101 -12.57 22.06 -7.76
N PRO A 102 -13.22 21.67 -6.64
CA PRO A 102 -13.77 22.64 -5.71
C PRO A 102 -12.67 23.60 -5.17
N PRO A 103 -12.98 24.85 -4.86
CA PRO A 103 -11.99 25.80 -4.32
C PRO A 103 -11.25 25.24 -3.10
N GLY A 104 -9.92 25.29 -3.13
CA GLY A 104 -9.06 24.77 -2.06
C GLY A 104 -8.91 23.23 -2.02
N HIS A 105 -9.52 22.51 -2.94
CA HIS A 105 -9.49 21.04 -2.99
C HIS A 105 -8.70 20.48 -4.18
N GLY A 106 -8.19 21.34 -5.06
CA GLY A 106 -7.35 20.98 -6.20
C GLY A 106 -5.88 21.22 -5.91
N PHE A 107 -5.00 20.32 -6.38
CA PHE A 107 -3.55 20.43 -6.24
C PHE A 107 -2.85 19.84 -7.45
N SER A 108 -1.68 20.39 -7.79
CA SER A 108 -0.69 19.69 -8.59
C SER A 108 0.05 18.72 -7.69
N LEU A 109 0.29 17.48 -8.13
CA LEU A 109 0.93 16.43 -7.33
C LEU A 109 1.95 15.67 -8.16
N ARG A 110 3.20 15.69 -7.70
CA ARG A 110 4.33 15.00 -8.36
C ARG A 110 4.97 14.05 -7.36
N PHE A 111 5.54 12.97 -7.86
CA PHE A 111 6.12 11.90 -7.04
C PHE A 111 7.57 11.67 -7.44
N PHE A 112 8.45 11.61 -6.43
CA PHE A 112 9.87 11.33 -6.64
C PHE A 112 10.29 10.16 -5.77
N SER A 113 10.87 9.15 -6.41
CA SER A 113 11.67 8.13 -5.73
C SER A 113 13.05 8.71 -5.38
N PRO A 114 13.90 8.02 -4.61
CA PRO A 114 15.29 8.44 -4.41
C PRO A 114 16.11 8.60 -5.69
N LEU A 115 15.68 8.00 -6.80
CA LEU A 115 16.42 7.94 -8.06
C LEU A 115 15.85 8.81 -9.18
N ALA A 116 14.51 8.94 -9.24
CA ALA A 116 13.85 9.64 -10.35
C ALA A 116 12.42 10.05 -10.00
N GLU A 117 11.87 10.97 -10.79
CA GLU A 117 10.42 11.22 -10.79
C GLU A 117 9.67 10.02 -11.35
N VAL A 118 8.52 9.70 -10.74
CA VAL A 118 7.59 8.68 -11.23
C VAL A 118 6.25 9.31 -11.58
N PRO A 119 5.56 8.86 -12.64
CA PRO A 119 4.36 9.54 -13.14
C PRO A 119 3.15 9.41 -12.19
N PHE A 120 3.11 8.35 -11.38
CA PHE A 120 2.04 8.10 -10.42
C PHE A 120 2.47 7.14 -9.31
N CYS A 121 1.94 7.37 -8.10
CA CYS A 121 2.15 6.48 -6.96
C CYS A 121 0.88 6.42 -6.10
N GLY A 122 0.26 5.22 -6.02
CA GLY A 122 -1.03 5.03 -5.33
C GLY A 122 -0.94 5.23 -3.82
N HIS A 123 0.05 4.63 -3.15
CA HIS A 123 0.18 4.74 -1.69
C HIS A 123 0.54 6.18 -1.26
N ALA A 124 1.43 6.86 -1.99
CA ALA A 124 1.76 8.26 -1.70
C ALA A 124 0.56 9.18 -1.95
N THR A 125 -0.32 8.86 -2.93
CA THR A 125 -1.58 9.59 -3.15
C THR A 125 -2.56 9.39 -1.99
N ILE A 126 -2.72 8.16 -1.47
CA ILE A 126 -3.55 7.87 -0.28
C ILE A 126 -3.02 8.64 0.94
N ALA A 127 -1.70 8.58 1.21
CA ALA A 127 -1.06 9.32 2.29
C ALA A 127 -1.29 10.83 2.17
N THR A 128 -1.10 11.36 0.95
CA THR A 128 -1.32 12.79 0.64
C THR A 128 -2.77 13.19 0.85
N ALA A 129 -3.73 12.40 0.37
CA ALA A 129 -5.14 12.70 0.49
C ALA A 129 -5.58 12.76 1.96
N VAL A 130 -5.13 11.80 2.79
CA VAL A 130 -5.38 11.81 4.23
C VAL A 130 -4.77 13.05 4.89
N ALA A 131 -3.52 13.37 4.59
CA ALA A 131 -2.84 14.54 5.14
C ALA A 131 -3.51 15.87 4.78
N MET A 132 -4.00 15.98 3.53
CA MET A 132 -4.63 17.21 3.04
C MET A 132 -6.09 17.35 3.49
N ALA A 133 -6.82 16.24 3.70
CA ALA A 133 -8.18 16.28 4.21
C ALA A 133 -8.25 16.95 5.59
N ASP A 134 -7.31 16.67 6.47
CA ASP A 134 -7.22 17.32 7.79
C ASP A 134 -6.97 18.83 7.68
N ARG A 135 -6.21 19.28 6.66
CA ARG A 135 -5.92 20.71 6.43
C ARG A 135 -7.08 21.47 5.81
N VAL A 136 -7.77 20.83 4.86
CA VAL A 136 -8.93 21.43 4.20
C VAL A 136 -10.09 21.60 5.19
N ASP A 137 -10.38 20.61 6.03
CA ASP A 137 -11.39 20.70 7.09
C ASP A 137 -11.03 21.78 8.14
N GLY A 138 -9.75 21.87 8.53
CA GLY A 138 -9.28 22.88 9.50
C GLY A 138 -9.35 24.31 8.98
N ALA A 139 -9.20 24.53 7.69
CA ALA A 139 -9.28 25.85 7.06
C ALA A 139 -10.72 26.33 6.83
N GLY A 140 -11.70 25.42 6.75
CA GLY A 140 -13.12 25.73 6.49
C GLY A 140 -13.95 26.11 7.72
N GLY A 141 -13.42 26.03 8.93
CA GLY A 141 -13.90 26.69 10.17
C GLY A 141 -15.40 26.59 10.54
N SER A 142 -16.13 25.61 10.08
CA SER A 142 -17.52 25.38 10.49
C SER A 142 -17.69 23.96 11.04
N GLY A 143 -17.31 23.82 12.31
CA GLY A 143 -17.47 22.58 13.07
C GLY A 143 -18.95 22.23 13.32
N VAL A 144 -19.61 21.60 12.38
CA VAL A 144 -20.79 20.80 12.63
C VAL A 144 -20.35 19.34 12.82
N ARG A 145 -19.91 19.02 14.04
CA ARG A 145 -19.71 17.65 14.50
C ARG A 145 -21.08 17.03 14.69
N GLY A 146 -21.57 16.19 13.77
CA GLY A 146 -22.77 15.43 14.06
C GLY A 146 -23.67 14.95 12.92
N GLY A 147 -23.27 15.10 11.65
CA GLY A 147 -23.97 14.46 10.53
C GLY A 147 -23.16 13.30 9.92
N PRO A 148 -23.74 12.46 9.03
CA PRO A 148 -22.94 11.55 8.22
C PRO A 148 -21.94 12.42 7.45
N ALA A 149 -20.64 12.22 7.74
CA ALA A 149 -19.59 13.08 7.23
C ALA A 149 -19.61 13.06 5.69
N GLU A 150 -19.90 14.21 5.10
CA GLU A 150 -19.78 14.39 3.66
C GLU A 150 -18.33 14.10 3.26
N ALA A 151 -18.17 13.30 2.20
CA ALA A 151 -16.83 12.91 1.74
C ALA A 151 -16.08 14.16 1.23
N ILE A 152 -14.89 14.41 1.75
CA ILE A 152 -13.99 15.43 1.22
C ILE A 152 -13.51 14.96 -0.15
N ARG A 153 -13.79 15.71 -1.19
CA ARG A 153 -13.33 15.42 -2.54
C ARG A 153 -12.06 16.24 -2.84
N LEU A 154 -10.95 15.57 -3.01
CA LEU A 154 -9.68 16.15 -3.47
C LEU A 154 -9.46 15.79 -4.94
N VAL A 155 -8.82 16.66 -5.70
CA VAL A 155 -8.49 16.44 -7.11
C VAL A 155 -7.01 16.76 -7.32
N PHE A 156 -6.26 15.77 -7.76
CA PHE A 156 -4.83 15.90 -8.02
C PHE A 156 -4.54 15.90 -9.53
N ALA A 157 -3.89 16.94 -10.03
CA ALA A 157 -3.28 16.94 -11.34
C ALA A 157 -1.89 16.30 -11.22
N THR A 158 -1.70 15.13 -11.84
CA THR A 158 -0.45 14.36 -11.82
C THR A 158 0.12 14.22 -13.23
N PRO A 159 1.40 13.85 -13.41
CA PRO A 159 1.94 13.54 -14.74
C PRO A 159 1.18 12.41 -15.46
N ALA A 160 0.54 11.50 -14.74
CA ALA A 160 -0.29 10.44 -15.31
C ALA A 160 -1.75 10.86 -15.60
N GLY A 161 -2.12 12.12 -15.30
CA GLY A 161 -3.45 12.67 -15.51
C GLY A 161 -4.15 13.10 -14.23
N VAL A 162 -5.43 13.42 -14.32
CA VAL A 162 -6.25 13.91 -13.21
C VAL A 162 -6.73 12.74 -12.35
N VAL A 163 -6.46 12.81 -11.06
CA VAL A 163 -6.76 11.77 -10.06
C VAL A 163 -7.71 12.32 -9.01
N PRO A 164 -9.00 12.01 -9.09
CA PRO A 164 -9.95 12.33 -8.02
C PRO A 164 -9.81 11.34 -6.87
N VAL A 165 -9.77 11.87 -5.65
CA VAL A 165 -9.72 11.07 -4.42
C VAL A 165 -10.83 11.53 -3.49
N SER A 166 -11.59 10.61 -2.92
CA SER A 166 -12.54 10.91 -1.86
C SER A 166 -11.98 10.48 -0.50
N VAL A 167 -12.12 11.33 0.51
CA VAL A 167 -11.74 10.99 1.88
C VAL A 167 -12.99 11.03 2.75
N THR A 168 -13.30 9.90 3.39
CA THR A 168 -14.40 9.76 4.36
C THR A 168 -13.83 9.56 5.75
N ARG A 169 -14.54 9.98 6.79
CA ARG A 169 -14.16 9.67 8.16
C ARG A 169 -14.73 8.30 8.56
N SER A 170 -13.88 7.43 9.07
CA SER A 170 -14.26 6.14 9.64
C SER A 170 -13.89 6.09 11.13
N PRO A 171 -14.40 5.11 11.90
CA PRO A 171 -13.97 4.90 13.29
C PRO A 171 -12.47 4.66 13.43
N GLU A 172 -11.84 4.07 12.42
CA GLU A 172 -10.39 3.80 12.37
C GLU A 172 -9.58 5.01 11.86
N GLY A 173 -10.23 6.12 11.53
CA GLY A 173 -9.60 7.32 11.01
C GLY A 173 -10.03 7.68 9.58
N PRO A 174 -9.38 8.66 8.94
CA PRO A 174 -9.67 9.03 7.57
C PRO A 174 -9.40 7.88 6.59
N LEU A 175 -10.38 7.59 5.73
CA LEU A 175 -10.30 6.58 4.68
C LEU A 175 -10.28 7.26 3.32
N ALA A 176 -9.15 7.24 2.64
CA ALA A 176 -9.00 7.76 1.29
C ALA A 176 -9.31 6.67 0.26
N THR A 177 -10.05 7.05 -0.79
CA THR A 177 -10.46 6.15 -1.88
C THR A 177 -10.02 6.71 -3.22
N LEU A 178 -9.22 5.94 -3.93
CA LEU A 178 -8.82 6.13 -5.33
C LEU A 178 -9.73 5.35 -6.26
N THR A 179 -10.04 5.89 -7.43
CA THR A 179 -10.66 5.15 -8.53
C THR A 179 -9.64 4.95 -9.64
N SER A 180 -9.44 3.70 -10.04
CA SER A 180 -8.49 3.35 -11.11
C SER A 180 -8.98 3.80 -12.49
N VAL A 181 -8.13 3.73 -13.50
CA VAL A 181 -8.56 3.61 -14.91
C VAL A 181 -9.34 2.30 -15.09
N PRO A 182 -10.06 2.09 -16.22
CA PRO A 182 -10.67 0.80 -16.52
C PRO A 182 -9.68 -0.34 -16.33
N ALA A 183 -10.09 -1.35 -15.57
CA ALA A 183 -9.27 -2.53 -15.33
C ALA A 183 -9.43 -3.51 -16.49
N GLU A 184 -8.31 -4.06 -16.95
CA GLU A 184 -8.21 -5.02 -18.03
C GLU A 184 -7.31 -6.18 -17.60
N ASP A 185 -7.45 -7.32 -18.26
CA ASP A 185 -6.55 -8.45 -18.07
C ASP A 185 -6.31 -9.21 -19.39
N PHE A 186 -5.12 -9.80 -19.50
CA PHE A 186 -4.64 -10.46 -20.70
C PHE A 186 -4.08 -11.83 -20.32
N PRO A 187 -4.21 -12.85 -21.21
CA PRO A 187 -3.53 -14.12 -21.01
C PRO A 187 -2.03 -13.92 -20.83
N ALA A 188 -1.46 -14.48 -19.78
CA ALA A 188 -0.01 -14.47 -19.62
C ALA A 188 0.63 -15.47 -20.59
N PRO A 189 1.62 -15.06 -21.41
CA PRO A 189 2.35 -15.99 -22.27
C PRO A 189 2.98 -17.13 -21.46
N ALA A 190 2.90 -18.36 -21.95
CA ALA A 190 3.45 -19.53 -21.26
C ALA A 190 4.93 -19.37 -20.89
N GLY A 191 5.73 -18.77 -21.78
CA GLY A 191 7.15 -18.48 -21.51
C GLY A 191 7.36 -17.47 -20.39
N LEU A 192 6.47 -16.47 -20.23
CA LEU A 192 6.49 -15.53 -19.10
C LEU A 192 6.18 -16.26 -17.80
N VAL A 193 5.14 -17.06 -17.76
CA VAL A 193 4.75 -17.84 -16.56
C VAL A 193 5.87 -18.78 -16.15
N ALA A 194 6.38 -19.60 -17.07
CA ALA A 194 7.49 -20.51 -16.79
C ALA A 194 8.75 -19.76 -16.31
N GLY A 195 9.06 -18.61 -16.91
CA GLY A 195 10.17 -17.76 -16.51
C GLY A 195 10.02 -17.20 -15.10
N ALA A 196 8.81 -16.73 -14.74
CA ALA A 196 8.48 -16.22 -13.42
C ALA A 196 8.53 -17.32 -12.36
N LEU A 197 7.92 -18.47 -12.61
CA LEU A 197 7.97 -19.64 -11.72
C LEU A 197 9.40 -20.07 -11.45
N ALA A 198 10.22 -20.15 -12.50
CA ALA A 198 11.63 -20.51 -12.35
C ALA A 198 12.45 -19.45 -11.60
N ALA A 199 12.11 -18.16 -11.69
CA ALA A 199 12.75 -17.11 -10.90
C ALA A 199 12.32 -17.17 -9.43
N LEU A 200 11.06 -17.51 -9.16
CA LEU A 200 10.48 -17.66 -7.83
C LEU A 200 10.83 -19.00 -7.15
N GLY A 201 11.41 -19.95 -7.89
CA GLY A 201 11.61 -21.33 -7.41
C GLY A 201 10.28 -22.08 -7.20
N TRP A 202 9.24 -21.71 -7.94
CA TRP A 202 7.93 -22.35 -7.88
C TRP A 202 7.74 -23.32 -9.05
N SER A 203 6.90 -24.32 -8.85
CA SER A 203 6.42 -25.24 -9.91
C SER A 203 4.96 -24.90 -10.29
N GLU A 204 4.53 -25.34 -11.48
CA GLU A 204 3.14 -25.18 -11.91
C GLU A 204 2.13 -25.83 -10.95
N GLY A 205 2.50 -26.96 -10.32
CA GLY A 205 1.66 -27.67 -9.35
C GLY A 205 1.45 -26.93 -8.03
N GLU A 206 2.18 -25.84 -7.78
CA GLU A 206 2.01 -24.96 -6.63
C GLU A 206 1.09 -23.77 -6.90
N LEU A 207 0.57 -23.65 -8.12
CA LEU A 207 -0.45 -22.67 -8.49
C LEU A 207 -1.86 -23.21 -8.24
N ASP A 208 -2.78 -22.33 -7.89
CA ASP A 208 -4.21 -22.61 -7.83
C ASP A 208 -4.78 -22.76 -9.26
N PRO A 209 -5.21 -23.94 -9.68
CA PRO A 209 -5.71 -24.16 -11.03
C PRO A 209 -7.03 -23.43 -11.34
N SER A 210 -7.75 -22.96 -10.30
CA SER A 210 -9.00 -22.20 -10.47
C SER A 210 -8.76 -20.72 -10.81
N ILE A 211 -7.52 -20.22 -10.64
CA ILE A 211 -7.13 -18.82 -10.86
C ILE A 211 -5.93 -18.78 -11.81
N PRO A 212 -6.15 -18.82 -13.14
CA PRO A 212 -5.05 -18.95 -14.10
C PRO A 212 -4.12 -17.74 -14.11
N PRO A 213 -2.82 -17.90 -14.38
CA PRO A 213 -1.89 -16.79 -14.55
C PRO A 213 -2.34 -15.81 -15.62
N ARG A 214 -2.39 -14.50 -15.29
CA ARG A 214 -2.73 -13.43 -16.23
C ARG A 214 -1.89 -12.18 -15.98
N ILE A 215 -1.77 -11.34 -17.00
CA ILE A 215 -1.29 -9.97 -16.85
C ILE A 215 -2.52 -9.11 -16.57
N ALA A 216 -2.61 -8.56 -15.36
CA ALA A 216 -3.68 -7.65 -14.95
C ALA A 216 -3.21 -6.20 -15.05
N PHE A 217 -4.12 -5.29 -15.43
CA PHE A 217 -3.85 -3.87 -15.63
C PHE A 217 -4.93 -3.01 -14.98
N ALA A 218 -4.51 -1.96 -14.27
CA ALA A 218 -5.36 -0.87 -13.80
C ALA A 218 -4.53 0.42 -13.65
N GLY A 219 -3.81 0.78 -14.70
CA GLY A 219 -2.84 1.88 -14.76
C GLY A 219 -1.38 1.42 -14.77
N ALA A 220 -1.12 0.20 -14.31
CA ALA A 220 0.16 -0.49 -14.40
C ALA A 220 -0.07 -1.98 -14.66
N ARG A 221 0.93 -2.69 -15.18
CA ARG A 221 0.86 -4.11 -15.51
C ARG A 221 1.44 -4.97 -14.41
N HIS A 222 0.70 -6.00 -14.02
CA HIS A 222 1.08 -6.92 -12.97
C HIS A 222 0.87 -8.36 -13.43
N LEU A 223 1.89 -9.22 -13.32
CA LEU A 223 1.70 -10.65 -13.52
C LEU A 223 1.08 -11.24 -12.25
N VAL A 224 -0.13 -11.78 -12.36
CA VAL A 224 -0.83 -12.41 -11.24
C VAL A 224 -0.56 -13.91 -11.24
N LEU A 225 -0.09 -14.43 -10.11
CA LEU A 225 0.11 -15.85 -9.84
C LEU A 225 -0.59 -16.20 -8.52
N ALA A 226 -1.58 -17.09 -8.59
CA ALA A 226 -2.28 -17.55 -7.40
C ALA A 226 -1.60 -18.80 -6.83
N ALA A 227 -1.16 -18.76 -5.59
CA ALA A 227 -0.60 -19.90 -4.88
C ALA A 227 -1.70 -20.89 -4.47
N ALA A 228 -1.45 -22.19 -4.60
CA ALA A 228 -2.36 -23.25 -4.15
C ALA A 228 -2.49 -23.31 -2.62
N GLY A 229 -1.53 -22.76 -1.86
CA GLY A 229 -1.53 -22.76 -0.41
C GLY A 229 -0.86 -21.55 0.20
N ARG A 230 -1.26 -21.24 1.44
CA ARG A 230 -0.70 -20.10 2.20
C ARG A 230 0.80 -20.23 2.44
N ASP A 231 1.27 -21.44 2.75
CA ASP A 231 2.69 -21.67 3.07
C ASP A 231 3.58 -21.36 1.86
N ARG A 232 3.10 -21.67 0.65
CA ARG A 232 3.82 -21.30 -0.58
C ARG A 232 3.88 -19.79 -0.79
N LEU A 233 2.80 -19.06 -0.47
CA LEU A 233 2.80 -17.60 -0.53
C LEU A 233 3.73 -17.01 0.55
N ALA A 234 3.76 -17.57 1.75
CA ALA A 234 4.57 -17.06 2.85
C ALA A 234 6.08 -17.19 2.58
N ASP A 235 6.48 -18.27 1.90
CA ASP A 235 7.87 -18.55 1.56
C ASP A 235 8.20 -18.08 0.14
N ILE A 236 8.59 -16.81 0.00
CA ILE A 236 9.11 -16.28 -1.25
C ILE A 236 10.60 -15.92 -1.10
N GLY A 237 11.42 -16.69 -1.84
CA GLY A 237 12.76 -16.28 -2.20
C GLY A 237 12.84 -16.29 -3.72
N TYR A 238 13.49 -15.31 -4.35
CA TYR A 238 13.55 -15.28 -5.79
C TYR A 238 14.92 -14.79 -6.30
N ASP A 239 15.26 -15.24 -7.52
CA ASP A 239 16.41 -14.74 -8.29
C ASP A 239 16.07 -13.32 -8.78
N THR A 240 16.61 -12.31 -8.09
CA THR A 240 16.35 -10.89 -8.34
C THR A 240 16.70 -10.48 -9.77
N ASP A 241 17.87 -10.89 -10.27
CA ASP A 241 18.34 -10.52 -11.60
C ASP A 241 17.47 -11.14 -12.69
N ARG A 242 17.11 -12.40 -12.53
CA ARG A 242 16.24 -13.11 -13.47
C ARG A 242 14.85 -12.51 -13.50
N LEU A 243 14.26 -12.23 -12.33
CA LEU A 243 12.93 -11.64 -12.24
C LEU A 243 12.92 -10.21 -12.80
N THR A 244 13.92 -9.40 -12.50
CA THR A 244 14.07 -8.04 -13.05
C THR A 244 14.10 -8.05 -14.57
N ARG A 245 14.96 -8.89 -15.18
CA ARG A 245 15.04 -8.98 -16.65
C ARG A 245 13.71 -9.42 -17.27
N LEU A 246 13.02 -10.38 -16.64
CA LEU A 246 11.73 -10.84 -17.10
C LEU A 246 10.67 -9.74 -17.04
N MET A 247 10.61 -9.01 -15.93
CA MET A 247 9.66 -7.92 -15.73
C MET A 247 9.89 -6.77 -16.73
N LEU A 248 11.13 -6.36 -16.94
CA LEU A 248 11.48 -5.34 -17.94
C LEU A 248 11.12 -5.77 -19.37
N ALA A 249 11.35 -7.04 -19.72
CA ALA A 249 11.04 -7.57 -21.05
C ALA A 249 9.52 -7.58 -21.35
N HIS A 250 8.68 -7.58 -20.32
CA HIS A 250 7.23 -7.65 -20.44
C HIS A 250 6.48 -6.42 -19.92
N ASP A 251 7.20 -5.33 -19.64
CA ASP A 251 6.65 -4.07 -19.11
C ASP A 251 5.79 -4.32 -17.85
N LEU A 252 6.30 -5.12 -16.92
CA LEU A 252 5.63 -5.44 -15.65
C LEU A 252 6.15 -4.54 -14.54
N THR A 253 5.22 -3.97 -13.78
CA THR A 253 5.54 -3.19 -12.58
C THR A 253 5.82 -4.08 -11.37
N THR A 254 4.95 -5.05 -11.08
CA THR A 254 5.18 -6.05 -10.03
C THR A 254 4.76 -7.44 -10.50
N VAL A 255 5.21 -8.46 -9.79
CA VAL A 255 4.58 -9.79 -9.82
C VAL A 255 3.68 -9.87 -8.60
N THR A 256 2.37 -10.03 -8.82
CA THR A 256 1.37 -10.14 -7.75
C THR A 256 1.16 -11.62 -7.41
N LEU A 257 1.73 -12.04 -6.31
CA LEU A 257 1.52 -13.37 -5.73
C LEU A 257 0.34 -13.28 -4.78
N MET A 258 -0.63 -14.17 -4.90
CA MET A 258 -1.82 -14.15 -4.05
C MET A 258 -2.21 -15.52 -3.54
N TRP A 259 -2.88 -15.56 -2.40
CA TRP A 259 -3.63 -16.71 -1.91
C TRP A 259 -4.99 -16.25 -1.38
N ARG A 260 -6.03 -17.01 -1.70
CA ARG A 260 -7.40 -16.69 -1.30
C ARG A 260 -7.71 -17.33 0.06
N LEU A 261 -7.83 -16.50 1.10
CA LEU A 261 -8.19 -16.95 2.45
C LEU A 261 -9.66 -17.37 2.52
N ASP A 262 -10.55 -16.55 1.93
CA ASP A 262 -11.99 -16.82 1.84
C ASP A 262 -12.59 -16.16 0.57
N ALA A 263 -13.90 -16.03 0.49
CA ALA A 263 -14.58 -15.47 -0.68
C ALA A 263 -14.23 -14.00 -0.96
N THR A 264 -13.81 -13.25 0.06
CA THR A 264 -13.60 -11.79 0.01
C THR A 264 -12.25 -11.34 0.55
N THR A 265 -11.48 -12.26 1.16
CA THR A 265 -10.19 -11.94 1.78
C THR A 265 -9.04 -12.59 1.05
N LEU A 266 -8.07 -11.79 0.66
CA LEU A 266 -6.87 -12.21 -0.06
C LEU A 266 -5.62 -11.88 0.75
N LEU A 267 -4.65 -12.79 0.76
CA LEU A 267 -3.28 -12.51 1.16
C LEU A 267 -2.45 -12.29 -0.11
N VAL A 268 -1.68 -11.22 -0.13
CA VAL A 268 -0.97 -10.78 -1.34
C VAL A 268 0.46 -10.40 -1.00
N ARG A 269 1.38 -10.73 -1.90
CA ARG A 269 2.77 -10.26 -1.89
C ARG A 269 3.13 -9.71 -3.27
N ASN A 270 3.92 -8.64 -3.30
CA ASN A 270 4.30 -7.99 -4.56
C ASN A 270 5.82 -7.84 -4.67
N PRO A 271 6.56 -8.85 -5.15
CA PRO A 271 7.94 -8.69 -5.60
C PRO A 271 8.10 -7.50 -6.55
N PHE A 272 9.06 -6.60 -6.24
CA PHE A 272 9.23 -5.35 -6.98
C PHE A 272 10.70 -5.02 -7.27
N PRO A 273 11.49 -5.94 -7.82
CA PRO A 273 12.91 -5.70 -8.07
C PRO A 273 13.18 -4.59 -9.10
N VAL A 274 12.29 -4.34 -10.06
CA VAL A 274 12.40 -3.23 -11.01
C VAL A 274 12.27 -1.86 -10.35
N GLY A 275 11.63 -1.78 -9.18
CA GLY A 275 11.58 -0.59 -8.33
C GLY A 275 12.73 -0.47 -7.34
N GLY A 276 13.72 -1.38 -7.40
CA GLY A 276 14.90 -1.37 -6.52
C GLY A 276 14.66 -1.91 -5.11
N VAL A 277 13.50 -2.53 -4.85
CA VAL A 277 13.17 -3.16 -3.56
C VAL A 277 12.81 -4.63 -3.77
N VAL A 278 13.00 -5.42 -2.72
CA VAL A 278 12.66 -6.86 -2.78
C VAL A 278 11.14 -7.02 -2.93
N GLU A 279 10.38 -6.27 -2.17
CA GLU A 279 8.92 -6.38 -2.12
C GLU A 279 8.31 -5.02 -1.75
N ASP A 280 7.14 -4.72 -2.29
CA ASP A 280 6.36 -3.52 -1.93
C ASP A 280 5.32 -3.88 -0.85
N PRO A 281 5.26 -3.13 0.28
CA PRO A 281 4.38 -3.49 1.40
C PRO A 281 2.89 -3.20 1.15
N ALA A 282 2.56 -2.31 0.20
CA ALA A 282 1.16 -2.04 -0.18
C ALA A 282 1.09 -1.41 -1.56
N THR A 283 0.54 -2.16 -2.53
CA THR A 283 0.52 -1.80 -3.96
C THR A 283 -0.91 -1.54 -4.44
N GLY A 284 -1.37 -0.30 -4.35
CA GLY A 284 -2.74 0.07 -4.72
C GLY A 284 -3.11 -0.26 -6.17
N ALA A 285 -2.20 -0.02 -7.13
CA ALA A 285 -2.41 -0.35 -8.55
C ALA A 285 -2.56 -1.86 -8.78
N ALA A 286 -1.73 -2.67 -8.11
CA ALA A 286 -1.83 -4.13 -8.18
C ALA A 286 -3.14 -4.63 -7.55
N ALA A 287 -3.58 -4.04 -6.44
CA ALA A 287 -4.85 -4.36 -5.81
C ALA A 287 -6.05 -4.06 -6.73
N ALA A 288 -6.02 -2.91 -7.43
CA ALA A 288 -7.04 -2.58 -8.42
C ALA A 288 -7.03 -3.55 -9.60
N ALA A 289 -5.86 -3.83 -10.17
CA ALA A 289 -5.69 -4.77 -11.28
C ALA A 289 -6.15 -6.18 -10.91
N LEU A 290 -5.76 -6.66 -9.72
CA LEU A 290 -6.17 -7.96 -9.18
C LEU A 290 -7.69 -8.05 -9.03
N GLY A 291 -8.34 -7.04 -8.44
CA GLY A 291 -9.79 -7.00 -8.30
C GLY A 291 -10.51 -7.08 -9.64
N GLY A 292 -10.07 -6.29 -10.63
CA GLY A 292 -10.59 -6.30 -11.99
C GLY A 292 -10.44 -7.66 -12.65
N TYR A 293 -9.26 -8.27 -12.53
CA TYR A 293 -8.97 -9.61 -13.06
C TYR A 293 -9.85 -10.69 -12.40
N LEU A 294 -9.93 -10.74 -11.07
CA LEU A 294 -10.74 -11.77 -10.39
C LEU A 294 -12.22 -11.66 -10.76
N ARG A 295 -12.72 -10.44 -11.00
CA ARG A 295 -14.07 -10.21 -11.53
C ARG A 295 -14.22 -10.75 -12.96
N SER A 296 -13.26 -10.48 -13.85
CA SER A 296 -13.33 -10.86 -15.27
C SER A 296 -13.38 -12.38 -15.47
N VAL A 297 -12.69 -13.13 -14.60
CA VAL A 297 -12.67 -14.61 -14.65
C VAL A 297 -13.77 -15.24 -13.77
N GLY A 298 -14.64 -14.44 -13.14
CA GLY A 298 -15.76 -14.94 -12.35
C GLY A 298 -15.41 -15.54 -11.00
N VAL A 299 -14.19 -15.31 -10.48
CA VAL A 299 -13.77 -15.75 -9.13
C VAL A 299 -14.47 -14.95 -8.05
N VAL A 300 -14.78 -13.69 -8.35
CA VAL A 300 -15.56 -12.81 -7.47
C VAL A 300 -16.76 -12.22 -8.22
N ALA A 301 -17.80 -11.82 -7.50
CA ALA A 301 -18.99 -11.22 -8.08
C ALA A 301 -18.68 -9.89 -8.80
N ALA A 302 -19.52 -9.50 -9.74
CA ALA A 302 -19.40 -8.23 -10.47
C ALA A 302 -19.52 -7.01 -9.52
N ASP A 303 -20.25 -7.16 -8.42
CA ASP A 303 -20.43 -6.19 -7.35
C ASP A 303 -19.89 -6.84 -6.06
N ALA A 304 -18.64 -6.56 -5.72
CA ALA A 304 -17.94 -7.19 -4.60
C ALA A 304 -17.08 -6.18 -3.84
N ARG A 305 -16.85 -6.48 -2.58
CA ARG A 305 -15.82 -5.83 -1.75
C ARG A 305 -14.81 -6.87 -1.31
N LEU A 306 -13.54 -6.59 -1.57
CA LEU A 306 -12.44 -7.47 -1.20
C LEU A 306 -11.56 -6.76 -0.16
N THR A 307 -11.03 -7.54 0.76
CA THR A 307 -9.98 -7.12 1.68
C THR A 307 -8.69 -7.79 1.29
N ILE A 308 -7.67 -7.00 1.00
CA ILE A 308 -6.33 -7.49 0.67
C ILE A 308 -5.42 -7.20 1.84
N HIS A 309 -4.81 -8.24 2.40
CA HIS A 309 -3.72 -8.14 3.34
C HIS A 309 -2.40 -8.30 2.59
N GLN A 310 -1.52 -7.31 2.71
CA GLN A 310 -0.19 -7.28 2.08
C GLN A 310 0.87 -6.84 3.10
N GLY A 311 2.13 -7.17 2.87
CA GLY A 311 3.26 -6.71 3.68
C GLY A 311 3.39 -7.38 5.05
N VAL A 312 2.60 -8.40 5.35
CA VAL A 312 2.61 -9.09 6.66
C VAL A 312 3.96 -9.74 6.92
N GLU A 313 4.49 -10.46 5.96
CA GLU A 313 5.79 -11.15 6.05
C GLU A 313 6.97 -10.17 6.06
N MET A 314 6.76 -8.92 5.63
CA MET A 314 7.73 -7.83 5.73
C MET A 314 7.73 -7.14 7.10
N GLY A 315 6.83 -7.52 8.02
CA GLY A 315 6.61 -6.81 9.27
C GLY A 315 5.93 -5.44 9.10
N ARG A 316 5.33 -5.19 7.94
CA ARG A 316 4.60 -3.96 7.60
C ARG A 316 3.16 -4.26 7.15
N PRO A 317 2.33 -4.80 8.06
CA PRO A 317 0.97 -5.21 7.71
C PRO A 317 0.16 -4.05 7.13
N SER A 318 -0.42 -4.30 5.97
CA SER A 318 -1.21 -3.34 5.18
C SER A 318 -2.57 -3.93 4.87
N VAL A 319 -3.61 -3.09 4.86
CA VAL A 319 -4.98 -3.48 4.51
C VAL A 319 -5.47 -2.57 3.38
N LEU A 320 -5.74 -3.18 2.23
CA LEU A 320 -6.31 -2.49 1.07
C LEU A 320 -7.74 -2.99 0.87
N SER A 321 -8.70 -2.07 0.88
CA SER A 321 -10.09 -2.38 0.54
C SER A 321 -10.32 -2.13 -0.94
N VAL A 322 -10.82 -3.15 -1.66
CA VAL A 322 -11.10 -3.09 -3.09
C VAL A 322 -12.60 -3.20 -3.29
N GLU A 323 -13.20 -2.20 -3.95
CA GLU A 323 -14.62 -2.20 -4.29
C GLU A 323 -14.79 -2.31 -5.81
N LEU A 324 -15.53 -3.32 -6.20
CA LEU A 324 -16.01 -3.55 -7.57
C LEU A 324 -17.48 -3.15 -7.64
N ARG A 325 -17.89 -2.52 -8.73
CA ARG A 325 -19.30 -2.17 -9.00
C ARG A 325 -19.73 -2.75 -10.33
N ALA A 326 -20.89 -3.36 -10.34
CA ALA A 326 -21.46 -3.91 -11.57
C ALA A 326 -21.62 -2.79 -12.62
N GLY A 327 -21.17 -3.05 -13.84
CA GLY A 327 -21.24 -2.08 -14.94
C GLY A 327 -20.16 -0.99 -14.94
N ASP A 328 -19.34 -0.86 -13.90
CA ASP A 328 -18.18 0.05 -13.88
C ASP A 328 -16.89 -0.76 -14.09
N PRO A 329 -16.14 -0.58 -15.20
CA PRO A 329 -14.89 -1.28 -15.42
C PRO A 329 -13.76 -0.83 -14.49
N ARG A 330 -13.91 0.32 -13.84
CA ARG A 330 -12.93 0.86 -12.89
C ARG A 330 -13.06 0.15 -11.54
N VAL A 331 -11.98 0.20 -10.80
CA VAL A 331 -11.89 -0.39 -9.45
C VAL A 331 -11.59 0.71 -8.45
N ARG A 332 -12.24 0.67 -7.29
CA ARG A 332 -11.94 1.57 -6.19
C ARG A 332 -11.05 0.88 -5.18
N VAL A 333 -9.97 1.56 -4.82
CA VAL A 333 -9.05 1.09 -3.77
C VAL A 333 -9.03 2.11 -2.66
N SER A 334 -9.31 1.64 -1.45
CA SER A 334 -9.37 2.49 -0.26
C SER A 334 -8.38 2.03 0.79
N GLY A 335 -7.85 3.00 1.53
CA GLY A 335 -7.00 2.74 2.68
C GLY A 335 -6.93 3.94 3.62
N THR A 336 -6.57 3.66 4.86
CA THR A 336 -6.23 4.67 5.86
C THR A 336 -4.77 5.11 5.70
N ALA A 337 -4.37 6.14 6.43
CA ALA A 337 -2.95 6.45 6.61
C ALA A 337 -2.71 6.94 8.05
N ALA A 338 -1.54 6.59 8.58
CA ALA A 338 -1.10 7.01 9.91
C ALA A 338 0.16 7.88 9.81
N ARG A 339 0.32 8.81 10.76
CA ARG A 339 1.55 9.59 10.90
C ARG A 339 2.66 8.74 11.49
N VAL A 340 3.81 8.71 10.84
CA VAL A 340 5.00 7.97 11.30
C VAL A 340 5.79 8.87 12.24
N PRO A 341 6.03 8.48 13.50
CA PRO A 341 6.93 9.22 14.39
C PRO A 341 8.32 9.34 13.75
N VAL A 342 8.87 10.54 13.74
CA VAL A 342 10.26 10.79 13.34
C VAL A 342 11.05 11.12 14.58
N SER A 343 12.11 10.36 14.79
CA SER A 343 13.09 10.54 15.89
C SER A 343 14.14 11.57 15.54
#